data_9fcb2645367f5d6b59ea4fb14ae9683f
#
_entry.id   9fcb2645367f5d6b59ea4fb14ae9683f
#
_cell.length_a   1.000
_cell.length_b   1.000
_cell.length_c   1.000
_cell.angle_alpha   90.00
_cell.angle_beta   90.00
_cell.angle_gamma   90.00
#
_symmetry.space_group_name_H-M   'P 1'
#
loop_
_entity.id
_entity.type
_entity.pdbx_description
1 polymer ?
#
loop_
_entity_poly.entity_id
_entity_poly.type
_entity_poly.pdbx_seq_one_letter_code
_entity_poly.pdbx_strand_id
1 'polypeptide(L)'
;MTGKKRNATATPSPPPPQRFADFVTFAESWLLPLQSVRLAEANREGTYTWCTKWWAHRAVAVRIAHLHTAFETFRAREDAAAVSSYLLGHVDRHFQVIFDAANGPLHRCSRTKHVAVPSLPFDPVPPGWFGPAVAPPPPPAGDEAEDQPPPLRFPTFAEFTEQWLLPVISVRLIGQGREGMYTWCRQWWRHRTVAVRFAALHAIFEAGRRSDDRSQMSSLFVGHIDPHMRLILDAANGPLHRCTPEHHTDSPGLPFADVPHDWFNPPGALTAVEDAGFGPDFRFLGGFRIP
;
A
#
# COMPACT_ATOMS: atom_id res chain seq x y z
N MET A 1 -9.48 43.95 38.15
CA MET A 1 -10.27 42.72 37.98
C MET A 1 -10.56 42.56 36.49
N THR A 2 -9.71 41.85 35.78
CA THR A 2 -9.85 41.61 34.34
C THR A 2 -10.31 40.17 34.13
N GLY A 3 -11.57 40.01 33.78
CA GLY A 3 -12.20 38.72 33.52
C GLY A 3 -11.69 38.12 32.22
N LYS A 4 -10.98 36.97 32.32
CA LYS A 4 -10.54 36.16 31.22
C LYS A 4 -11.75 35.44 30.61
N LYS A 5 -12.26 35.92 29.44
CA LYS A 5 -13.28 35.21 28.67
C LYS A 5 -12.71 33.83 28.26
N ARG A 6 -13.31 32.75 28.75
CA ARG A 6 -13.08 31.38 28.26
C ARG A 6 -13.68 31.32 26.84
N ASN A 7 -12.85 31.11 25.85
CA ASN A 7 -13.34 30.72 24.52
C ASN A 7 -14.08 29.40 24.65
N ALA A 8 -15.36 29.39 24.40
CA ALA A 8 -16.13 28.16 24.23
C ALA A 8 -15.58 27.46 23.00
N THR A 9 -15.05 26.26 23.21
CA THR A 9 -14.70 25.32 22.12
C THR A 9 -15.99 25.00 21.37
N ALA A 10 -16.12 25.52 20.15
CA ALA A 10 -17.23 25.20 19.27
C ALA A 10 -17.20 23.68 19.03
N THR A 11 -18.29 23.01 19.33
CA THR A 11 -18.49 21.58 18.99
C THR A 11 -18.36 21.46 17.46
N PRO A 12 -17.51 20.57 16.94
CA PRO A 12 -17.37 20.41 15.50
C PRO A 12 -18.72 20.05 14.89
N SER A 13 -19.11 20.75 13.84
CA SER A 13 -20.33 20.44 13.10
C SER A 13 -20.28 19.01 12.59
N PRO A 14 -21.39 18.26 12.62
CA PRO A 14 -21.40 16.90 12.07
C PRO A 14 -20.99 16.95 10.59
N PRO A 15 -20.24 15.93 10.13
CA PRO A 15 -19.81 15.86 8.74
C PRO A 15 -21.04 15.89 7.81
N PRO A 16 -20.93 16.55 6.63
CA PRO A 16 -22.05 16.59 5.70
C PRO A 16 -22.44 15.18 5.26
N PRO A 17 -23.72 14.92 4.97
CA PRO A 17 -24.18 13.61 4.53
C PRO A 17 -23.43 13.19 3.25
N GLN A 18 -23.18 11.89 3.11
CA GLN A 18 -22.53 11.35 1.92
C GLN A 18 -23.36 11.68 0.67
N ARG A 19 -22.68 12.04 -0.41
CA ARG A 19 -23.33 12.30 -1.71
C ARG A 19 -23.79 11.02 -2.39
N PHE A 20 -22.98 9.95 -2.25
CA PHE A 20 -23.27 8.65 -2.82
C PHE A 20 -23.41 7.61 -1.69
N ALA A 21 -24.48 6.82 -1.75
CA ALA A 21 -24.78 5.82 -0.72
C ALA A 21 -23.71 4.70 -0.65
N ASP A 22 -23.10 4.39 -1.79
CA ASP A 22 -22.11 3.31 -1.93
C ASP A 22 -21.14 3.61 -3.08
N PHE A 23 -20.08 2.83 -3.15
CA PHE A 23 -19.02 3.01 -4.15
C PHE A 23 -19.45 2.58 -5.58
N VAL A 24 -20.46 1.73 -5.72
CA VAL A 24 -20.98 1.34 -7.05
C VAL A 24 -21.75 2.51 -7.64
N THR A 25 -22.67 3.09 -6.87
CA THR A 25 -23.41 4.31 -7.27
C THR A 25 -22.45 5.46 -7.59
N PHE A 26 -21.42 5.68 -6.77
CA PHE A 26 -20.38 6.65 -7.03
C PHE A 26 -19.64 6.37 -8.35
N ALA A 27 -19.23 5.11 -8.58
CA ALA A 27 -18.51 4.73 -9.78
C ALA A 27 -19.34 4.98 -11.04
N GLU A 28 -20.56 4.46 -11.08
CA GLU A 28 -21.39 4.47 -12.29
C GLU A 28 -21.98 5.84 -12.63
N SER A 29 -22.35 6.61 -11.61
CA SER A 29 -23.00 7.92 -11.83
C SER A 29 -22.03 9.10 -11.87
N TRP A 30 -20.79 8.96 -11.39
CA TRP A 30 -19.87 10.08 -11.35
C TRP A 30 -18.45 9.73 -11.83
N LEU A 31 -17.79 8.72 -11.26
CA LEU A 31 -16.36 8.48 -11.48
C LEU A 31 -16.07 7.99 -12.90
N LEU A 32 -16.77 6.93 -13.35
CA LEU A 32 -16.55 6.33 -14.67
C LEU A 32 -16.96 7.25 -15.83
N PRO A 33 -18.06 8.01 -15.76
CA PRO A 33 -18.40 9.01 -16.78
C PRO A 33 -17.33 10.10 -16.98
N LEU A 34 -16.51 10.39 -15.96
CA LEU A 34 -15.39 11.34 -16.10
C LEU A 34 -14.18 10.75 -16.82
N GLN A 35 -14.08 9.41 -16.93
CA GLN A 35 -12.92 8.76 -17.53
C GLN A 35 -13.07 8.68 -19.05
N SER A 36 -12.64 9.75 -19.73
CA SER A 36 -12.64 9.81 -21.19
C SER A 36 -11.23 9.57 -21.73
N VAL A 37 -10.91 8.31 -22.01
CA VAL A 37 -9.59 7.89 -22.50
C VAL A 37 -9.71 7.02 -23.76
N ARG A 38 -8.64 7.00 -24.56
CA ARG A 38 -8.56 6.10 -25.72
C ARG A 38 -8.26 4.69 -25.25
N LEU A 39 -9.23 3.79 -25.39
CA LEU A 39 -9.04 2.36 -25.11
C LEU A 39 -8.47 1.66 -26.35
N ALA A 40 -7.44 0.84 -26.14
CA ALA A 40 -6.82 0.08 -27.23
C ALA A 40 -7.70 -1.11 -27.67
N GLU A 41 -7.54 -1.50 -28.91
CA GLU A 41 -8.13 -2.74 -29.44
C GLU A 41 -7.31 -3.97 -29.01
N ALA A 42 -5.99 -3.80 -28.83
CA ALA A 42 -5.08 -4.82 -28.34
C ALA A 42 -4.23 -4.26 -27.20
N ASN A 43 -4.10 -5.04 -26.14
CA ASN A 43 -3.33 -4.65 -24.95
C ASN A 43 -1.84 -4.68 -25.26
N ARG A 44 -1.19 -3.52 -25.14
CA ARG A 44 0.24 -3.28 -25.37
C ARG A 44 0.77 -2.32 -24.32
N GLU A 45 2.08 -2.28 -24.19
CA GLU A 45 2.74 -1.27 -23.39
C GLU A 45 2.36 0.15 -23.87
N GLY A 46 2.15 1.05 -22.90
CA GLY A 46 1.73 2.43 -23.20
C GLY A 46 0.29 2.59 -23.71
N THR A 47 -0.51 1.52 -23.72
CA THR A 47 -1.94 1.59 -24.08
C THR A 47 -2.84 1.37 -22.89
N TYR A 48 -4.11 1.78 -23.00
CA TYR A 48 -5.12 1.65 -21.95
C TYR A 48 -6.16 0.58 -22.31
N THR A 49 -6.57 -0.17 -21.30
CA THR A 49 -7.65 -1.14 -21.40
C THR A 49 -8.71 -0.89 -20.33
N TRP A 50 -9.89 -1.43 -20.55
CA TRP A 50 -10.99 -1.39 -19.59
C TRP A 50 -11.84 -2.65 -19.70
N CYS A 51 -12.41 -3.06 -18.56
CA CYS A 51 -13.37 -4.15 -18.49
C CYS A 51 -14.73 -3.63 -18.00
N THR A 52 -15.78 -3.84 -18.77
CA THR A 52 -17.15 -3.44 -18.37
C THR A 52 -17.61 -4.14 -17.09
N LYS A 53 -17.05 -5.33 -16.78
CA LYS A 53 -17.26 -6.04 -15.51
C LYS A 53 -16.17 -5.66 -14.49
N TRP A 54 -15.87 -4.36 -14.34
CA TRP A 54 -14.84 -3.85 -13.43
C TRP A 54 -14.97 -4.37 -12.00
N TRP A 55 -16.20 -4.52 -11.53
CA TRP A 55 -16.56 -5.01 -10.20
C TRP A 55 -16.15 -6.47 -9.96
N ALA A 56 -15.99 -7.28 -11.02
CA ALA A 56 -15.51 -8.66 -10.91
C ALA A 56 -13.99 -8.76 -10.68
N HIS A 57 -13.26 -7.65 -10.81
CA HIS A 57 -11.83 -7.58 -10.54
C HIS A 57 -11.57 -6.97 -9.17
N ARG A 58 -11.25 -7.81 -8.19
CA ARG A 58 -11.03 -7.37 -6.80
C ARG A 58 -10.05 -6.18 -6.70
N ALA A 59 -8.93 -6.24 -7.43
CA ALA A 59 -7.94 -5.17 -7.46
C ALA A 59 -8.50 -3.82 -7.94
N VAL A 60 -9.47 -3.83 -8.87
CA VAL A 60 -10.14 -2.63 -9.36
C VAL A 60 -11.21 -2.16 -8.38
N ALA A 61 -12.06 -3.06 -7.93
CA ALA A 61 -13.18 -2.75 -7.02
C ALA A 61 -12.70 -2.10 -5.72
N VAL A 62 -11.63 -2.64 -5.11
CA VAL A 62 -11.02 -2.08 -3.89
C VAL A 62 -10.49 -0.67 -4.13
N ARG A 63 -9.82 -0.41 -5.24
CA ARG A 63 -9.34 0.93 -5.59
C ARG A 63 -10.49 1.94 -5.76
N ILE A 64 -11.56 1.54 -6.44
CA ILE A 64 -12.74 2.39 -6.64
C ILE A 64 -13.46 2.66 -5.30
N ALA A 65 -13.56 1.66 -4.42
CA ALA A 65 -14.12 1.85 -3.08
C ALA A 65 -13.31 2.88 -2.26
N HIS A 66 -11.98 2.84 -2.31
CA HIS A 66 -11.13 3.83 -1.64
C HIS A 66 -11.19 5.21 -2.31
N LEU A 67 -11.38 5.27 -3.63
CA LEU A 67 -11.66 6.54 -4.31
C LEU A 67 -12.98 7.16 -3.84
N HIS A 68 -14.02 6.35 -3.60
CA HIS A 68 -15.29 6.83 -3.03
C HIS A 68 -15.09 7.45 -1.65
N THR A 69 -14.40 6.75 -0.74
CA THR A 69 -14.15 7.27 0.61
C THR A 69 -13.31 8.56 0.60
N ALA A 70 -12.30 8.62 -0.29
CA ALA A 70 -11.51 9.82 -0.49
C ALA A 70 -12.35 10.97 -1.08
N PHE A 71 -13.21 10.70 -2.07
CA PHE A 71 -14.12 11.68 -2.65
C PHE A 71 -14.97 12.37 -1.57
N GLU A 72 -15.60 11.59 -0.70
CA GLU A 72 -16.44 12.14 0.38
C GLU A 72 -15.62 12.99 1.36
N THR A 73 -14.36 12.65 1.61
CA THR A 73 -13.43 13.44 2.42
C THR A 73 -13.08 14.77 1.75
N PHE A 74 -12.65 14.73 0.48
CA PHE A 74 -12.25 15.93 -0.26
C PHE A 74 -13.43 16.87 -0.53
N ARG A 75 -14.60 16.31 -0.80
CA ARG A 75 -15.84 17.08 -1.00
C ARG A 75 -16.25 17.89 0.23
N ALA A 76 -15.95 17.38 1.41
CA ALA A 76 -16.26 18.06 2.67
C ALA A 76 -15.27 19.18 3.03
N ARG A 77 -14.16 19.32 2.32
CA ARG A 77 -13.18 20.39 2.55
C ARG A 77 -13.67 21.72 1.97
N GLU A 78 -13.54 22.78 2.74
CA GLU A 78 -13.77 24.15 2.29
C GLU A 78 -12.52 24.74 1.61
N ASP A 79 -11.93 23.96 0.68
CA ASP A 79 -10.70 24.32 -0.03
C ASP A 79 -10.97 24.31 -1.54
N ALA A 80 -10.73 25.45 -2.18
CA ALA A 80 -10.92 25.60 -3.63
C ALA A 80 -10.06 24.61 -4.46
N ALA A 81 -8.92 24.16 -3.93
CA ALA A 81 -8.05 23.19 -4.58
C ALA A 81 -8.45 21.72 -4.31
N ALA A 82 -9.42 21.47 -3.42
CA ALA A 82 -9.76 20.12 -2.96
C ALA A 82 -10.07 19.16 -4.13
N VAL A 83 -10.91 19.59 -5.08
CA VAL A 83 -11.29 18.77 -6.23
C VAL A 83 -10.10 18.49 -7.14
N SER A 84 -9.27 19.49 -7.43
CA SER A 84 -8.05 19.33 -8.22
C SER A 84 -7.07 18.36 -7.55
N SER A 85 -6.85 18.52 -6.24
CA SER A 85 -5.99 17.63 -5.44
C SER A 85 -6.51 16.19 -5.44
N TYR A 86 -7.82 16.01 -5.35
CA TYR A 86 -8.45 14.68 -5.44
C TYR A 86 -8.23 14.04 -6.81
N LEU A 87 -8.45 14.78 -7.90
CA LEU A 87 -8.27 14.25 -9.25
C LEU A 87 -6.81 13.85 -9.50
N LEU A 88 -5.86 14.76 -9.29
CA LEU A 88 -4.44 14.54 -9.57
C LEU A 88 -3.77 13.57 -8.57
N GLY A 89 -4.11 13.70 -7.28
CA GLY A 89 -3.48 12.93 -6.21
C GLY A 89 -4.02 11.52 -6.04
N HIS A 90 -5.27 11.29 -6.41
CA HIS A 90 -5.95 10.01 -6.19
C HIS A 90 -6.49 9.42 -7.50
N VAL A 91 -7.44 10.07 -8.18
CA VAL A 91 -8.12 9.49 -9.34
C VAL A 91 -7.12 9.08 -10.43
N ASP A 92 -6.31 10.02 -10.89
CA ASP A 92 -5.37 9.78 -11.98
C ASP A 92 -4.36 8.68 -11.63
N ARG A 93 -3.86 8.70 -10.39
CA ARG A 93 -2.89 7.69 -9.93
C ARG A 93 -3.48 6.28 -9.84
N HIS A 94 -4.70 6.15 -9.34
CA HIS A 94 -5.37 4.86 -9.35
C HIS A 94 -5.65 4.37 -10.78
N PHE A 95 -6.10 5.27 -11.66
CA PHE A 95 -6.43 4.91 -13.04
C PHE A 95 -5.19 4.63 -13.90
N GLN A 96 -4.02 5.20 -13.60
CA GLN A 96 -2.76 4.77 -14.23
C GLN A 96 -2.49 3.26 -14.04
N VAL A 97 -2.78 2.73 -12.84
CA VAL A 97 -2.63 1.29 -12.57
C VAL A 97 -3.78 0.49 -13.20
N ILE A 98 -5.01 0.96 -13.07
CA ILE A 98 -6.20 0.26 -13.57
C ILE A 98 -6.17 0.14 -15.09
N PHE A 99 -5.82 1.22 -15.80
CA PHE A 99 -5.81 1.27 -17.27
C PHE A 99 -4.59 0.60 -17.91
N ASP A 100 -3.52 0.31 -17.16
CA ASP A 100 -2.33 -0.30 -17.74
C ASP A 100 -2.67 -1.61 -18.47
N ALA A 101 -2.68 -1.53 -19.79
CA ALA A 101 -3.05 -2.65 -20.65
C ALA A 101 -1.96 -3.72 -20.74
N ALA A 102 -0.72 -3.39 -20.40
CA ALA A 102 0.38 -4.34 -20.43
C ALA A 102 0.46 -5.18 -19.17
N ASN A 103 0.43 -4.53 -17.99
CA ASN A 103 0.78 -5.16 -16.72
C ASN A 103 -0.31 -5.03 -15.64
N GLY A 104 -1.29 -4.16 -15.85
CA GLY A 104 -2.33 -3.84 -14.87
C GLY A 104 -3.35 -4.95 -14.64
N PRO A 105 -4.27 -4.74 -13.69
CA PRO A 105 -5.25 -5.73 -13.26
C PRO A 105 -6.24 -6.13 -14.35
N LEU A 106 -6.32 -5.38 -15.44
CA LEU A 106 -7.22 -5.63 -16.56
C LEU A 106 -6.48 -6.08 -17.84
N HIS A 107 -5.19 -6.41 -17.78
CA HIS A 107 -4.36 -6.70 -18.96
C HIS A 107 -4.86 -7.83 -19.86
N ARG A 108 -5.76 -8.69 -19.37
CA ARG A 108 -6.38 -9.79 -20.14
C ARG A 108 -7.77 -9.45 -20.66
N CYS A 109 -8.31 -8.29 -20.28
CA CYS A 109 -9.65 -7.84 -20.65
C CYS A 109 -9.64 -6.92 -21.87
N SER A 110 -10.82 -6.73 -22.44
CA SER A 110 -11.12 -5.67 -23.37
C SER A 110 -12.54 -5.15 -23.10
N ARG A 111 -13.00 -4.17 -23.85
CA ARG A 111 -14.39 -3.65 -23.72
C ARG A 111 -15.46 -4.73 -23.89
N THR A 112 -15.18 -5.76 -24.66
CA THR A 112 -16.13 -6.83 -25.00
C THR A 112 -15.80 -8.16 -24.36
N LYS A 113 -14.59 -8.31 -23.82
CA LYS A 113 -14.10 -9.58 -23.24
C LYS A 113 -13.69 -9.38 -21.80
N HIS A 114 -14.33 -10.10 -20.89
CA HIS A 114 -13.91 -10.24 -19.50
C HIS A 114 -13.08 -11.51 -19.32
N VAL A 115 -11.93 -11.37 -18.67
CA VAL A 115 -11.09 -12.50 -18.24
C VAL A 115 -10.62 -12.22 -16.83
N ALA A 116 -10.89 -13.13 -15.92
CA ALA A 116 -10.41 -13.03 -14.55
C ALA A 116 -8.87 -13.00 -14.52
N VAL A 117 -8.33 -12.03 -13.79
CA VAL A 117 -6.89 -11.93 -13.53
C VAL A 117 -6.67 -12.35 -12.08
N PRO A 118 -5.89 -13.41 -11.84
CA PRO A 118 -5.65 -13.86 -10.47
C PRO A 118 -4.83 -12.81 -9.70
N SER A 119 -4.97 -12.84 -8.37
CA SER A 119 -4.09 -12.13 -7.45
C SER A 119 -2.71 -12.77 -7.42
N LEU A 120 -1.75 -12.14 -6.74
CA LEU A 120 -0.43 -12.70 -6.57
C LEU A 120 -0.49 -14.01 -5.77
N PRO A 121 0.01 -15.12 -6.32
CA PRO A 121 0.05 -16.39 -5.61
C PRO A 121 1.13 -16.35 -4.52
N PHE A 122 0.91 -17.06 -3.42
CA PHE A 122 1.89 -17.17 -2.34
C PHE A 122 1.88 -18.56 -1.72
N ASP A 123 3.00 -18.94 -1.16
CA ASP A 123 3.11 -20.08 -0.24
C ASP A 123 2.94 -19.52 1.18
N PRO A 124 2.22 -20.22 2.08
CA PRO A 124 2.02 -19.74 3.44
C PRO A 124 3.36 -19.55 4.17
N VAL A 125 3.42 -18.50 4.98
CA VAL A 125 4.59 -18.25 5.83
C VAL A 125 4.72 -19.38 6.85
N PRO A 126 5.87 -20.06 6.95
CA PRO A 126 6.07 -21.09 7.95
C PRO A 126 5.91 -20.55 9.37
N PRO A 127 5.27 -21.30 10.29
CA PRO A 127 5.14 -20.90 11.68
C PRO A 127 6.49 -20.51 12.30
N GLY A 128 6.54 -19.36 12.97
CA GLY A 128 7.74 -18.87 13.63
C GLY A 128 8.86 -18.36 12.70
N TRP A 129 8.64 -18.28 11.39
CA TRP A 129 9.64 -17.76 10.43
C TRP A 129 10.14 -16.36 10.82
N PHE A 130 9.26 -15.45 11.21
CA PHE A 130 9.62 -14.11 11.64
C PHE A 130 9.85 -13.97 13.16
N GLY A 131 10.07 -15.07 13.87
CA GLY A 131 10.23 -15.12 15.31
C GLY A 131 8.91 -15.44 16.04
N PRO A 132 8.95 -15.55 17.37
CA PRO A 132 7.73 -15.74 18.15
C PRO A 132 6.80 -14.54 17.95
N ALA A 133 5.51 -14.82 17.81
CA ALA A 133 4.51 -13.74 17.85
C ALA A 133 4.69 -12.98 19.17
N VAL A 134 4.87 -11.68 19.08
CA VAL A 134 4.85 -10.83 20.29
C VAL A 134 3.44 -10.93 20.84
N ALA A 135 3.29 -11.51 22.01
CA ALA A 135 2.00 -11.57 22.67
C ALA A 135 1.46 -10.13 22.79
N PRO A 136 0.19 -9.89 22.44
CA PRO A 136 -0.41 -8.59 22.70
C PRO A 136 -0.23 -8.27 24.19
N PRO A 137 0.01 -7.00 24.54
CA PRO A 137 0.06 -6.63 25.96
C PRO A 137 -1.23 -7.08 26.65
N PRO A 138 -1.17 -7.51 27.91
CA PRO A 138 -2.37 -7.88 28.63
C PRO A 138 -3.35 -6.70 28.62
N PRO A 139 -4.66 -6.96 28.53
CA PRO A 139 -5.65 -5.90 28.59
C PRO A 139 -5.47 -5.09 29.88
N PRO A 140 -5.55 -3.76 29.83
CA PRO A 140 -5.42 -2.94 31.02
C PRO A 140 -6.52 -3.27 32.02
N ALA A 141 -6.17 -3.18 33.31
CA ALA A 141 -7.12 -3.35 34.40
C ALA A 141 -7.81 -2.00 34.67
N GLY A 142 -9.13 -1.93 34.55
CA GLY A 142 -9.93 -0.79 35.01
C GLY A 142 -10.24 0.27 33.94
N ASP A 143 -10.55 1.49 34.38
CA ASP A 143 -11.06 2.62 33.57
C ASP A 143 -10.10 3.14 32.47
N GLU A 144 -8.89 2.61 32.36
CA GLU A 144 -7.93 2.89 31.29
C GLU A 144 -8.32 2.22 29.94
N ALA A 145 -9.39 1.42 29.91
CA ALA A 145 -9.85 0.73 28.73
C ALA A 145 -10.49 1.68 27.67
N GLU A 146 -10.97 2.85 28.08
CA GLU A 146 -11.66 3.80 27.19
C GLU A 146 -10.70 4.58 26.27
N ASP A 147 -9.41 4.66 26.60
CA ASP A 147 -8.41 5.48 25.88
C ASP A 147 -7.46 4.64 24.99
N GLN A 148 -7.70 3.32 24.89
CA GLN A 148 -6.85 2.47 24.08
C GLN A 148 -7.21 2.50 22.60
N PRO A 149 -6.18 2.59 21.73
CA PRO A 149 -6.43 2.49 20.30
C PRO A 149 -7.06 1.12 19.97
N PRO A 150 -8.01 1.07 19.03
CA PRO A 150 -8.66 -0.19 18.64
C PRO A 150 -7.62 -1.23 18.25
N PRO A 151 -7.87 -2.53 18.52
CA PRO A 151 -6.93 -3.60 18.22
C PRO A 151 -6.54 -3.62 16.74
N LEU A 152 -5.35 -4.16 16.46
CA LEU A 152 -4.89 -4.39 15.09
C LEU A 152 -5.91 -5.28 14.36
N ARG A 153 -6.22 -4.95 13.11
CA ARG A 153 -7.04 -5.81 12.26
C ARG A 153 -6.30 -7.09 11.89
N PHE A 154 -5.00 -6.93 11.64
CA PHE A 154 -4.09 -8.04 11.39
C PHE A 154 -3.02 -8.05 12.48
N PRO A 155 -2.99 -9.06 13.35
CA PRO A 155 -1.99 -9.14 14.43
C PRO A 155 -0.55 -9.11 13.93
N THR A 156 -0.30 -9.65 12.73
CA THR A 156 1.03 -9.71 12.13
C THR A 156 1.02 -9.16 10.70
N PHE A 157 2.17 -8.68 10.24
CA PHE A 157 2.31 -8.26 8.86
C PHE A 157 2.22 -9.43 7.87
N ALA A 158 2.50 -10.66 8.31
CA ALA A 158 2.31 -11.86 7.48
C ALA A 158 0.82 -12.08 7.19
N GLU A 159 -0.03 -12.03 8.20
CA GLU A 159 -1.48 -12.13 8.03
C GLU A 159 -2.03 -10.98 7.18
N PHE A 160 -1.60 -9.76 7.42
CA PHE A 160 -1.94 -8.61 6.57
C PHE A 160 -1.58 -8.87 5.10
N THR A 161 -0.38 -9.38 4.86
CA THR A 161 0.13 -9.65 3.51
C THR A 161 -0.71 -10.71 2.82
N GLU A 162 -0.93 -11.85 3.46
CA GLU A 162 -1.61 -13.01 2.86
C GLU A 162 -3.12 -12.80 2.73
N GLN A 163 -3.76 -12.18 3.72
CA GLN A 163 -5.21 -12.07 3.76
C GLN A 163 -5.74 -10.80 3.07
N TRP A 164 -4.93 -9.75 2.99
CA TRP A 164 -5.39 -8.48 2.45
C TRP A 164 -4.52 -7.95 1.30
N LEU A 165 -3.20 -7.80 1.47
CA LEU A 165 -2.35 -7.12 0.49
C LEU A 165 -2.26 -7.91 -0.83
N LEU A 166 -1.78 -9.15 -0.79
CA LEU A 166 -1.61 -9.96 -2.01
C LEU A 166 -2.92 -10.22 -2.76
N PRO A 167 -4.05 -10.48 -2.07
CA PRO A 167 -5.35 -10.63 -2.75
C PRO A 167 -5.84 -9.41 -3.53
N VAL A 168 -5.35 -8.20 -3.23
CA VAL A 168 -5.74 -6.97 -3.97
C VAL A 168 -4.74 -6.57 -5.05
N ILE A 169 -3.63 -7.30 -5.19
CA ILE A 169 -2.65 -7.07 -6.24
C ILE A 169 -2.86 -8.08 -7.36
N SER A 170 -3.20 -7.58 -8.53
CA SER A 170 -3.34 -8.39 -9.76
C SER A 170 -2.55 -7.73 -10.87
N VAL A 171 -1.56 -8.43 -11.38
CA VAL A 171 -0.64 -7.94 -12.41
C VAL A 171 -0.28 -9.07 -13.38
N ARG A 172 0.25 -8.69 -14.54
CA ARG A 172 0.80 -9.66 -15.49
C ARG A 172 2.18 -10.10 -15.01
N LEU A 173 2.31 -11.37 -14.68
CA LEU A 173 3.59 -11.99 -14.36
C LEU A 173 4.18 -12.66 -15.60
N ILE A 174 5.49 -12.59 -15.74
CA ILE A 174 6.23 -13.25 -16.81
C ILE A 174 7.36 -14.11 -16.21
N GLY A 175 7.70 -15.18 -16.91
CA GLY A 175 8.70 -16.14 -16.46
C GLY A 175 10.16 -15.76 -16.70
N GLN A 176 10.44 -14.64 -17.39
CA GLN A 176 11.82 -14.21 -17.68
C GLN A 176 11.94 -12.70 -17.48
N GLY A 177 12.98 -12.30 -16.75
CA GLY A 177 13.25 -10.91 -16.42
C GLY A 177 13.62 -10.07 -17.65
N ARG A 178 12.76 -9.12 -17.99
CA ARG A 178 13.01 -8.06 -18.97
C ARG A 178 12.58 -6.73 -18.38
N GLU A 179 13.20 -5.68 -18.85
CA GLU A 179 12.83 -4.32 -18.48
C GLU A 179 11.34 -4.05 -18.77
N GLY A 180 10.67 -3.34 -17.87
CA GLY A 180 9.25 -3.04 -17.97
C GLY A 180 8.29 -4.21 -17.68
N MET A 181 8.80 -5.36 -17.25
CA MET A 181 8.01 -6.55 -16.94
C MET A 181 8.04 -6.88 -15.44
N TYR A 182 7.05 -7.66 -15.00
CA TYR A 182 6.89 -8.03 -13.59
C TYR A 182 7.16 -9.51 -13.35
N THR A 183 7.87 -9.78 -12.28
CA THR A 183 8.08 -11.12 -11.72
C THR A 183 7.57 -11.19 -10.29
N TRP A 184 7.45 -12.40 -9.78
CA TRP A 184 7.01 -12.65 -8.41
C TRP A 184 7.62 -13.93 -7.86
N CYS A 185 7.80 -13.99 -6.54
CA CYS A 185 8.18 -15.17 -5.81
C CYS A 185 7.08 -15.57 -4.82
N ARG A 186 6.54 -16.77 -4.92
CA ARG A 186 5.53 -17.28 -3.96
C ARG A 186 6.05 -17.33 -2.54
N GLN A 187 7.37 -17.56 -2.38
CA GLN A 187 8.09 -17.57 -1.10
C GLN A 187 8.60 -16.14 -0.77
N TRP A 188 7.76 -15.13 -0.92
CA TRP A 188 8.07 -13.72 -0.70
C TRP A 188 8.74 -13.47 0.66
N TRP A 189 8.37 -14.22 1.67
CA TRP A 189 8.86 -14.15 3.04
C TRP A 189 10.34 -14.51 3.19
N ARG A 190 10.93 -15.23 2.25
CA ARG A 190 12.38 -15.51 2.21
C ARG A 190 13.20 -14.29 1.78
N HIS A 191 12.60 -13.34 1.12
CA HIS A 191 13.27 -12.14 0.64
C HIS A 191 13.17 -11.01 1.65
N ARG A 192 14.26 -10.79 2.42
CA ARG A 192 14.30 -9.76 3.46
C ARG A 192 13.79 -8.39 2.98
N THR A 193 14.23 -7.95 1.80
CA THR A 193 13.81 -6.67 1.21
C THR A 193 12.30 -6.59 1.01
N VAL A 194 11.65 -7.69 0.63
CA VAL A 194 10.19 -7.75 0.45
C VAL A 194 9.48 -7.75 1.80
N ALA A 195 9.94 -8.61 2.73
CA ALA A 195 9.35 -8.75 4.05
C ALA A 195 9.37 -7.42 4.84
N VAL A 196 10.50 -6.70 4.82
CA VAL A 196 10.64 -5.38 5.45
C VAL A 196 9.64 -4.36 4.88
N ARG A 197 9.48 -4.34 3.55
CA ARG A 197 8.52 -3.45 2.88
C ARG A 197 7.08 -3.77 3.24
N PHE A 198 6.74 -5.04 3.35
CA PHE A 198 5.39 -5.46 3.74
C PHE A 198 5.10 -5.18 5.22
N ALA A 199 6.09 -5.31 6.09
CA ALA A 199 5.96 -4.89 7.48
C ALA A 199 5.71 -3.36 7.60
N ALA A 200 6.42 -2.54 6.81
CA ALA A 200 6.18 -1.11 6.76
C ALA A 200 4.78 -0.78 6.22
N LEU A 201 4.32 -1.46 5.16
CA LEU A 201 2.96 -1.29 4.63
C LEU A 201 1.89 -1.69 5.64
N HIS A 202 2.11 -2.75 6.42
CA HIS A 202 1.21 -3.14 7.51
C HIS A 202 1.07 -2.04 8.56
N ALA A 203 2.20 -1.46 9.01
CA ALA A 203 2.18 -0.36 9.98
C ALA A 203 1.37 0.85 9.48
N ILE A 204 1.57 1.25 8.21
CA ILE A 204 0.83 2.36 7.60
C ILE A 204 -0.65 2.00 7.42
N PHE A 205 -0.97 0.76 7.04
CA PHE A 205 -2.34 0.28 6.93
C PHE A 205 -3.07 0.38 8.27
N GLU A 206 -2.47 -0.10 9.35
CA GLU A 206 -3.07 -0.08 10.68
C GLU A 206 -3.23 1.36 11.22
N ALA A 207 -2.28 2.24 10.95
CA ALA A 207 -2.38 3.66 11.28
C ALA A 207 -3.50 4.36 10.47
N GLY A 208 -3.53 4.13 9.15
CA GLY A 208 -4.54 4.74 8.27
C GLY A 208 -5.95 4.26 8.57
N ARG A 209 -6.13 3.01 8.98
CA ARG A 209 -7.42 2.46 9.39
C ARG A 209 -8.00 3.11 10.65
N ARG A 210 -7.13 3.63 11.51
CA ARG A 210 -7.50 4.31 12.76
C ARG A 210 -7.66 5.81 12.62
N SER A 211 -7.29 6.35 11.47
CA SER A 211 -7.40 7.78 11.18
C SER A 211 -8.84 8.16 10.88
N ASP A 212 -9.25 9.33 11.34
CA ASP A 212 -10.51 9.95 10.97
C ASP A 212 -10.53 10.44 9.53
N ASP A 213 -9.35 10.62 8.92
CA ASP A 213 -9.22 10.95 7.51
C ASP A 213 -9.47 9.72 6.62
N ARG A 214 -10.67 9.63 6.10
CA ARG A 214 -11.12 8.53 5.24
C ARG A 214 -10.38 8.43 3.90
N SER A 215 -9.57 9.42 3.54
CA SER A 215 -8.70 9.38 2.35
C SER A 215 -7.42 8.56 2.57
N GLN A 216 -7.08 8.23 3.82
CA GLN A 216 -5.83 7.53 4.17
C GLN A 216 -5.66 6.20 3.42
N MET A 217 -6.74 5.44 3.22
CA MET A 217 -6.65 4.17 2.50
C MET A 217 -6.37 4.36 1.00
N SER A 218 -6.91 5.43 0.39
CA SER A 218 -6.53 5.79 -0.98
C SER A 218 -5.06 6.26 -1.04
N SER A 219 -4.64 7.08 -0.09
CA SER A 219 -3.24 7.55 0.04
C SER A 219 -2.27 6.40 0.24
N LEU A 220 -2.64 5.38 1.03
CA LEU A 220 -1.85 4.15 1.21
C LEU A 220 -1.56 3.46 -0.14
N PHE A 221 -2.58 3.34 -1.02
CA PHE A 221 -2.35 2.75 -2.34
C PHE A 221 -1.39 3.57 -3.18
N VAL A 222 -1.69 4.84 -3.41
CA VAL A 222 -0.95 5.66 -4.38
C VAL A 222 0.41 6.14 -3.86
N GLY A 223 0.52 6.34 -2.54
CA GLY A 223 1.74 6.83 -1.89
C GLY A 223 2.70 5.74 -1.44
N HIS A 224 2.18 4.53 -1.16
CA HIS A 224 2.99 3.48 -0.54
C HIS A 224 2.88 2.14 -1.27
N ILE A 225 1.70 1.53 -1.42
CA ILE A 225 1.60 0.20 -2.02
C ILE A 225 2.15 0.19 -3.45
N ASP A 226 1.67 1.09 -4.31
CA ASP A 226 2.07 1.11 -5.72
C ASP A 226 3.56 1.36 -5.92
N PRO A 227 4.21 2.32 -5.22
CA PRO A 227 5.67 2.49 -5.29
C PRO A 227 6.44 1.27 -4.78
N HIS A 228 6.03 0.67 -3.67
CA HIS A 228 6.68 -0.52 -3.16
C HIS A 228 6.52 -1.71 -4.10
N MET A 229 5.31 -1.95 -4.61
CA MET A 229 5.05 -3.06 -5.52
C MET A 229 5.76 -2.89 -6.86
N ARG A 230 5.85 -1.66 -7.39
CA ARG A 230 6.62 -1.40 -8.61
C ARG A 230 8.08 -1.82 -8.47
N LEU A 231 8.71 -1.51 -7.33
CA LEU A 231 10.09 -1.94 -7.06
C LEU A 231 10.19 -3.45 -6.84
N ILE A 232 9.27 -4.03 -6.07
CA ILE A 232 9.30 -5.47 -5.73
C ILE A 232 9.11 -6.32 -6.99
N LEU A 233 8.18 -5.91 -7.86
CA LEU A 233 7.79 -6.67 -9.04
C LEU A 233 8.73 -6.46 -10.24
N ASP A 234 9.63 -5.48 -10.21
CA ASP A 234 10.56 -5.22 -11.31
C ASP A 234 11.39 -6.47 -11.63
N ALA A 235 11.10 -7.08 -12.79
CA ALA A 235 11.74 -8.32 -13.21
C ALA A 235 13.19 -8.13 -13.65
N ALA A 236 13.61 -6.92 -13.99
CA ALA A 236 14.97 -6.64 -14.42
C ALA A 236 15.90 -6.34 -13.24
N ASN A 237 15.48 -5.47 -12.32
CA ASN A 237 16.35 -4.89 -11.30
C ASN A 237 15.84 -5.06 -9.86
N GLY A 238 14.61 -5.56 -9.69
CA GLY A 238 13.97 -5.70 -8.38
C GLY A 238 14.55 -6.84 -7.54
N PRO A 239 14.17 -6.91 -6.26
CA PRO A 239 14.69 -7.93 -5.34
C PRO A 239 14.33 -9.36 -5.74
N LEU A 240 13.33 -9.53 -6.60
CA LEU A 240 12.85 -10.83 -7.07
C LEU A 240 13.30 -11.17 -8.51
N HIS A 241 14.25 -10.41 -9.08
CA HIS A 241 14.69 -10.55 -10.48
C HIS A 241 15.19 -11.95 -10.87
N ARG A 242 15.57 -12.78 -9.88
CA ARG A 242 16.02 -14.17 -10.08
C ARG A 242 14.93 -15.20 -9.84
N CYS A 243 13.75 -14.78 -9.45
CA CYS A 243 12.62 -15.67 -9.14
C CYS A 243 11.59 -15.69 -10.27
N THR A 244 10.79 -16.77 -10.27
CA THR A 244 9.51 -16.85 -10.97
C THR A 244 8.44 -17.33 -9.98
N PRO A 245 7.15 -17.32 -10.33
CA PRO A 245 6.12 -17.90 -9.46
C PRO A 245 6.36 -19.38 -9.11
N GLU A 246 7.08 -20.10 -9.98
CA GLU A 246 7.35 -21.54 -9.82
C GLU A 246 8.73 -21.83 -9.21
N HIS A 247 9.63 -20.84 -9.23
CA HIS A 247 11.03 -21.06 -8.83
C HIS A 247 11.54 -19.93 -7.94
N HIS A 248 11.98 -20.30 -6.74
CA HIS A 248 12.65 -19.39 -5.80
C HIS A 248 14.16 -19.42 -5.98
N THR A 249 14.78 -18.26 -5.98
CA THR A 249 16.23 -18.09 -5.92
C THR A 249 16.56 -16.97 -4.94
N ASP A 250 17.44 -17.23 -3.99
CA ASP A 250 17.89 -16.21 -3.04
C ASP A 250 18.62 -15.08 -3.78
N SER A 251 18.30 -13.85 -3.39
CA SER A 251 18.97 -12.64 -3.86
C SER A 251 19.78 -12.07 -2.69
N PRO A 252 21.12 -12.12 -2.76
CA PRO A 252 21.94 -11.58 -1.69
C PRO A 252 21.78 -10.05 -1.60
N GLY A 253 22.00 -9.52 -0.41
CA GLY A 253 22.15 -8.07 -0.22
C GLY A 253 23.37 -7.52 -0.96
N LEU A 254 23.52 -6.21 -0.94
CA LEU A 254 24.71 -5.56 -1.50
C LEU A 254 25.96 -6.02 -0.74
N PRO A 255 27.03 -6.41 -1.45
CA PRO A 255 28.29 -6.70 -0.82
C PRO A 255 28.88 -5.41 -0.20
N PHE A 256 29.54 -5.54 0.90
CA PHE A 256 30.21 -4.43 1.56
C PHE A 256 31.60 -4.84 2.08
N ALA A 257 32.48 -3.88 2.16
CA ALA A 257 33.75 -4.03 2.90
C ALA A 257 33.54 -3.53 4.34
N ASP A 258 34.32 -4.04 5.25
CA ASP A 258 34.30 -3.54 6.63
C ASP A 258 34.62 -2.05 6.67
N VAL A 259 33.84 -1.30 7.45
CA VAL A 259 34.10 0.12 7.65
C VAL A 259 35.33 0.23 8.55
N PRO A 260 36.38 0.96 8.15
CA PRO A 260 37.55 1.15 8.99
C PRO A 260 37.15 1.76 10.35
N HIS A 261 37.85 1.34 11.42
CA HIS A 261 37.65 1.91 12.75
C HIS A 261 37.78 3.44 12.68
N ASP A 262 36.87 4.14 13.34
CA ASP A 262 36.82 5.61 13.38
C ASP A 262 36.54 6.33 12.06
N TRP A 263 36.13 5.63 10.98
CA TRP A 263 35.83 6.27 9.70
C TRP A 263 34.77 7.37 9.80
N PHE A 264 33.70 7.12 10.54
CA PHE A 264 32.61 8.08 10.76
C PHE A 264 32.83 8.95 12.00
N ASN A 265 33.67 8.52 12.93
CA ASN A 265 34.00 9.22 14.17
C ASN A 265 35.51 9.39 14.30
N PRO A 266 36.17 10.12 13.36
CA PRO A 266 37.59 10.37 13.50
C PRO A 266 37.84 11.15 14.79
N PRO A 267 39.03 11.03 15.44
CA PRO A 267 39.37 11.79 16.62
C PRO A 267 39.11 13.29 16.42
N GLY A 268 38.19 13.87 17.19
CA GLY A 268 37.76 15.27 17.06
C GLY A 268 36.50 15.52 16.26
N ALA A 269 35.82 14.49 15.75
CA ALA A 269 34.51 14.64 15.14
C ALA A 269 33.45 15.01 16.20
N LEU A 270 32.59 15.98 15.87
CA LEU A 270 31.61 16.54 16.81
C LEU A 270 30.27 15.81 16.83
N THR A 271 30.00 14.90 15.89
CA THR A 271 28.70 14.25 15.75
C THR A 271 28.84 12.77 15.51
N ALA A 272 28.19 11.97 16.35
CA ALA A 272 27.99 10.55 16.09
C ALA A 272 26.99 10.36 14.93
N VAL A 273 27.20 9.36 14.11
CA VAL A 273 26.26 8.95 13.02
C VAL A 273 24.87 8.62 13.59
N GLU A 274 24.77 8.34 14.87
CA GLU A 274 23.53 8.13 15.62
C GLU A 274 22.59 9.35 15.56
N ASP A 275 23.12 10.56 15.41
CA ASP A 275 22.31 11.79 15.28
C ASP A 275 21.77 12.02 13.87
N ALA A 276 22.11 11.19 12.89
CA ALA A 276 21.65 11.30 11.52
C ALA A 276 20.20 10.78 11.32
N GLY A 277 19.38 10.68 12.38
CA GLY A 277 17.95 10.37 12.30
C GLY A 277 17.61 8.88 12.24
N PHE A 278 18.59 8.00 12.36
CA PHE A 278 18.38 6.56 12.49
C PHE A 278 18.34 6.13 13.96
N GLY A 279 17.40 6.69 14.71
CA GLY A 279 17.21 6.33 16.11
C GLY A 279 16.86 4.85 16.32
N PRO A 280 16.83 4.38 17.56
CA PRO A 280 16.60 2.98 17.94
C PRO A 280 15.24 2.43 17.49
N ASP A 281 14.35 3.24 16.97
CA ASP A 281 13.00 2.87 16.53
C ASP A 281 13.00 2.03 15.24
N PHE A 282 14.09 1.97 14.49
CA PHE A 282 14.31 0.91 13.49
C PHE A 282 14.43 -0.50 14.11
N ARG A 283 14.44 -0.64 15.44
CA ARG A 283 14.23 -1.92 16.15
C ARG A 283 12.91 -2.60 15.81
N PHE A 284 12.01 -1.90 15.19
CA PHE A 284 10.76 -2.41 14.64
C PHE A 284 10.93 -3.60 13.67
N LEU A 285 12.10 -3.71 13.10
CA LEU A 285 12.46 -4.77 12.17
C LEU A 285 13.33 -5.87 12.82
N GLY A 286 13.57 -5.78 14.12
CA GLY A 286 14.45 -6.69 14.86
C GLY A 286 13.91 -8.11 15.06
N GLY A 287 12.69 -8.41 14.58
CA GLY A 287 12.11 -9.75 14.62
C GLY A 287 12.42 -10.62 13.40
N PHE A 288 13.16 -10.11 12.41
CA PHE A 288 13.52 -10.90 11.23
C PHE A 288 14.62 -11.90 11.58
N ARG A 289 14.30 -13.19 11.60
CA ARG A 289 15.32 -14.21 11.45
C ARG A 289 15.89 -14.10 10.05
N ILE A 290 17.18 -13.83 9.96
CA ILE A 290 17.96 -14.02 8.75
C ILE A 290 18.15 -15.51 8.64
N PRO A 291 17.79 -16.17 7.52
CA PRO A 291 18.14 -17.56 7.29
C PRO A 291 19.63 -17.74 7.26
#